data_c009e3cd26a7bab9dd3789e052076273
#
_entry.id   c009e3cd26a7bab9dd3789e052076273
#
_cell.length_a   1.000
_cell.length_b   1.000
_cell.length_c   1.000
_cell.angle_alpha   90.00
_cell.angle_beta   90.00
_cell.angle_gamma   90.00
#
_symmetry.space_group_name_H-M   'P 1'
#
loop_
_entity.id
_entity.type
_entity.pdbx_description
1 polymer ?
#
loop_
_entity_poly.entity_id
_entity_poly.type
_entity_poly.pdbx_seq_one_letter_code
_entity_poly.pdbx_strand_id
1 'polypeptide(L)'
;MKTIFSTIAIFTVLLFVSSCTEDMEYKDSKVSSVNQLYEPIDGKEVVLQSSASASLFFEWESAKAEDSGAPLYEVVFDKEGNDFSKPIYKVLSDNVGSLSYATISHKTLNKIGAAAGLNSGETGTLIWTVMASRGLNSAMAKESKSLTITRLVGFEEIPAQLYLTGSATEGGVDASKAVACVSPEKDKFEIFTKLEGGKTYKLVDRAAEGAKTFYINGNKIMEGEGETTVEKTGVYRIEMDFSIASVTIKEISKMEFYFCPSGTATFELPYVGNGVFCGQDKIEFKQEGWGRDQRYKLLMTYADGSIQYWGTKNTADSNPGAATPEDPYFYIMETPDNQWDQKWKLNNEFDGAADGYNPGAITKISVIFNVENYTHKVELAN
;
A
#
# COMPACT_ATOMS: atom_id res chain seq x y z
N MET A 1 51.81 50.16 -22.87
CA MET A 1 51.50 49.02 -22.00
C MET A 1 49.98 48.94 -21.57
N LYS A 2 49.29 50.01 -21.29
CA LYS A 2 47.88 50.02 -20.87
C LYS A 2 46.92 49.53 -21.96
N THR A 3 47.16 49.75 -23.23
CA THR A 3 46.32 49.33 -24.36
C THR A 3 46.40 47.81 -24.67
N ILE A 4 47.59 47.22 -24.46
CA ILE A 4 47.79 45.79 -24.69
C ILE A 4 47.06 44.94 -23.64
N PHE A 5 47.07 45.36 -22.39
CA PHE A 5 46.33 44.69 -21.32
C PHE A 5 44.81 44.75 -21.48
N SER A 6 44.26 45.85 -22.03
CA SER A 6 42.86 46.00 -22.32
C SER A 6 42.38 45.09 -23.44
N THR A 7 43.24 44.90 -24.48
CA THR A 7 42.90 44.03 -25.63
C THR A 7 42.97 42.55 -25.26
N ILE A 8 43.89 42.13 -24.38
CA ILE A 8 43.99 40.76 -23.88
C ILE A 8 42.80 40.43 -22.97
N ALA A 9 42.42 41.38 -22.09
CA ALA A 9 41.26 41.16 -21.22
C ALA A 9 39.94 41.03 -21.98
N ILE A 10 39.73 41.79 -23.06
CA ILE A 10 38.55 41.66 -23.93
C ILE A 10 38.54 40.34 -24.71
N PHE A 11 39.71 39.87 -25.15
CA PHE A 11 39.83 38.59 -25.84
C PHE A 11 39.61 37.38 -24.91
N THR A 12 40.03 37.48 -23.65
CA THR A 12 39.79 36.43 -22.65
C THR A 12 38.31 36.37 -22.22
N VAL A 13 37.63 37.50 -22.14
CA VAL A 13 36.16 37.53 -21.84
C VAL A 13 35.34 36.97 -23.00
N LEU A 14 35.76 37.18 -24.25
CA LEU A 14 35.08 36.61 -25.43
C LEU A 14 35.25 35.10 -25.54
N LEU A 15 36.31 34.51 -24.96
CA LEU A 15 36.52 33.07 -24.94
C LEU A 15 35.63 32.33 -23.90
N PHE A 16 35.14 33.05 -22.88
CA PHE A 16 34.25 32.45 -21.87
C PHE A 16 32.75 32.49 -22.24
N VAL A 17 32.32 33.24 -23.24
CA VAL A 17 30.91 33.28 -23.68
C VAL A 17 30.59 32.35 -24.85
N SER A 18 31.60 31.62 -25.42
CA SER A 18 31.36 30.65 -26.48
C SER A 18 31.27 29.21 -26.02
N SER A 19 31.16 28.96 -24.72
CA SER A 19 31.13 27.59 -24.15
C SER A 19 29.80 27.25 -23.49
N CYS A 20 28.68 27.63 -24.07
CA CYS A 20 27.38 27.09 -23.67
C CYS A 20 26.35 27.35 -24.77
N THR A 21 26.52 26.73 -25.90
CA THR A 21 25.41 26.46 -26.85
C THR A 21 25.69 25.15 -27.55
N GLU A 22 25.88 24.09 -26.80
CA GLU A 22 25.38 22.82 -27.29
C GLU A 22 23.95 22.76 -26.77
N ASP A 23 22.99 23.08 -27.63
CA ASP A 23 21.63 22.60 -27.48
C ASP A 23 21.76 21.09 -27.34
N MET A 24 21.62 20.58 -26.11
CA MET A 24 21.41 19.15 -25.93
C MET A 24 20.07 18.87 -26.56
N GLU A 25 20.07 18.65 -27.88
CA GLU A 25 18.92 18.05 -28.54
C GLU A 25 18.63 16.74 -27.79
N TYR A 26 17.54 16.77 -27.01
CA TYR A 26 17.00 15.54 -26.41
C TYR A 26 16.64 14.61 -27.58
N LYS A 27 17.52 13.66 -27.89
CA LYS A 27 17.21 12.59 -28.84
C LYS A 27 16.25 11.63 -28.18
N ASP A 28 15.00 11.73 -28.57
CA ASP A 28 13.99 10.73 -28.24
C ASP A 28 14.45 9.36 -28.72
N SER A 29 14.81 8.49 -27.77
CA SER A 29 15.16 7.10 -28.08
C SER A 29 13.92 6.32 -28.46
N LYS A 30 13.89 5.80 -29.68
CA LYS A 30 12.83 4.89 -30.11
C LYS A 30 12.94 3.54 -29.41
N VAL A 31 11.81 2.89 -29.24
CA VAL A 31 11.68 1.54 -28.72
C VAL A 31 11.03 0.65 -29.78
N SER A 32 11.53 -0.58 -29.95
CA SER A 32 10.91 -1.55 -30.85
C SER A 32 9.60 -2.08 -30.29
N SER A 33 8.68 -2.52 -31.16
CA SER A 33 7.55 -3.34 -30.73
C SER A 33 8.06 -4.66 -30.13
N VAL A 34 7.30 -5.20 -29.17
CA VAL A 34 7.39 -6.60 -28.77
C VAL A 34 6.91 -7.46 -29.93
N ASN A 35 7.68 -8.49 -30.34
CA ASN A 35 7.32 -9.30 -31.49
C ASN A 35 6.43 -10.47 -31.14
N GLN A 36 6.61 -11.07 -29.95
CA GLN A 36 5.92 -12.29 -29.54
C GLN A 36 5.47 -12.22 -28.08
N LEU A 37 4.24 -12.65 -27.83
CA LEU A 37 3.67 -12.89 -26.51
C LEU A 37 3.74 -14.39 -26.20
N TYR A 38 4.29 -14.79 -25.05
CA TYR A 38 4.46 -16.20 -24.70
C TYR A 38 3.32 -16.70 -23.83
N GLU A 39 3.18 -16.17 -22.63
CA GLU A 39 2.16 -16.56 -21.65
C GLU A 39 1.28 -15.37 -21.25
N PRO A 40 -0.02 -15.61 -20.95
CA PRO A 40 -0.75 -16.84 -21.18
C PRO A 40 -0.95 -17.13 -22.67
N ILE A 41 -1.17 -18.41 -23.01
CA ILE A 41 -1.51 -18.80 -24.41
C ILE A 41 -2.82 -18.12 -24.83
N ASP A 42 -2.98 -17.90 -26.13
CA ASP A 42 -4.21 -17.34 -26.68
C ASP A 42 -5.41 -18.21 -26.34
N GLY A 43 -6.53 -17.58 -25.97
CA GLY A 43 -7.75 -18.28 -25.51
C GLY A 43 -7.66 -18.92 -24.13
N LYS A 44 -6.65 -18.56 -23.31
CA LYS A 44 -6.57 -19.07 -21.93
C LYS A 44 -7.84 -18.77 -21.14
N GLU A 45 -8.39 -19.80 -20.48
CA GLU A 45 -9.52 -19.67 -19.58
C GLU A 45 -9.07 -19.74 -18.11
N VAL A 46 -9.59 -18.85 -17.28
CA VAL A 46 -9.25 -18.75 -15.86
C VAL A 46 -10.50 -18.47 -15.02
N VAL A 47 -10.81 -19.37 -14.10
CA VAL A 47 -11.77 -19.10 -13.03
C VAL A 47 -11.00 -18.41 -11.90
N LEU A 48 -11.35 -17.15 -11.64
CA LEU A 48 -10.63 -16.37 -10.63
C LEU A 48 -10.87 -16.93 -9.22
N GLN A 49 -9.85 -16.81 -8.38
CA GLN A 49 -9.85 -17.29 -6.99
C GLN A 49 -9.60 -16.15 -6.03
N SER A 50 -10.26 -16.14 -4.88
CA SER A 50 -10.12 -15.11 -3.84
C SER A 50 -8.84 -15.23 -3.00
N SER A 51 -8.03 -16.28 -3.20
CA SER A 51 -6.75 -16.45 -2.50
C SER A 51 -5.80 -15.32 -2.81
N ALA A 52 -5.15 -14.76 -1.78
CA ALA A 52 -4.17 -13.68 -1.93
C ALA A 52 -2.97 -14.06 -2.80
N SER A 53 -2.61 -15.35 -2.85
CA SER A 53 -1.50 -15.87 -3.67
C SER A 53 -1.91 -16.25 -5.10
N ALA A 54 -3.21 -16.24 -5.43
CA ALA A 54 -3.66 -16.60 -6.77
C ALA A 54 -3.26 -15.52 -7.78
N SER A 55 -2.53 -15.92 -8.81
CA SER A 55 -2.04 -15.03 -9.87
C SER A 55 -1.97 -15.75 -11.21
N LEU A 56 -1.92 -14.96 -12.29
CA LEU A 56 -1.66 -15.41 -13.64
C LEU A 56 -0.36 -14.78 -14.13
N PHE A 57 0.50 -15.58 -14.74
CA PHE A 57 1.78 -15.16 -15.27
C PHE A 57 1.64 -14.74 -16.73
N PHE A 58 2.24 -13.59 -17.06
CA PHE A 58 2.32 -13.01 -18.40
C PHE A 58 3.78 -12.90 -18.79
N GLU A 59 4.14 -13.30 -20.00
CA GLU A 59 5.51 -13.25 -20.49
C GLU A 59 5.55 -12.92 -21.98
N TRP A 60 6.57 -12.18 -22.41
CA TRP A 60 6.77 -11.73 -23.79
C TRP A 60 8.24 -11.57 -24.15
N GLU A 61 8.51 -11.46 -25.45
CA GLU A 61 9.85 -11.15 -25.97
C GLU A 61 10.26 -9.72 -25.57
N SER A 62 11.49 -9.54 -25.13
CA SER A 62 12.02 -8.23 -24.76
C SER A 62 12.14 -7.29 -25.96
N ALA A 63 11.61 -6.08 -25.85
CA ALA A 63 11.82 -5.00 -26.81
C ALA A 63 13.26 -4.45 -26.73
N LYS A 64 13.68 -3.73 -27.74
CA LYS A 64 14.99 -3.07 -27.81
C LYS A 64 14.82 -1.56 -27.94
N ALA A 65 15.60 -0.80 -27.17
CA ALA A 65 15.70 0.65 -27.31
C ALA A 65 16.94 1.02 -28.16
N GLU A 66 16.83 2.06 -28.97
CA GLU A 66 17.92 2.52 -29.86
C GLU A 66 19.15 2.99 -29.06
N ASP A 67 18.94 3.51 -27.84
CA ASP A 67 20.01 3.95 -26.94
C ASP A 67 20.61 2.81 -26.09
N SER A 68 20.24 1.56 -26.36
CA SER A 68 20.61 0.37 -25.57
C SER A 68 20.17 0.40 -24.11
N GLY A 69 19.31 1.34 -23.72
CA GLY A 69 18.71 1.39 -22.37
C GLY A 69 17.60 0.36 -22.22
N ALA A 70 17.24 0.03 -20.98
CA ALA A 70 16.17 -0.89 -20.69
C ALA A 70 14.79 -0.24 -20.99
N PRO A 71 13.94 -0.86 -21.82
CA PRO A 71 12.54 -0.46 -21.95
C PRO A 71 11.76 -0.71 -20.68
N LEU A 72 10.67 0.03 -20.48
CA LEU A 72 9.64 -0.26 -19.49
C LEU A 72 8.43 -0.87 -20.19
N TYR A 73 7.70 -1.72 -19.48
CA TYR A 73 6.57 -2.46 -20.03
C TYR A 73 5.30 -2.30 -19.20
N GLU A 74 4.17 -2.23 -19.91
CA GLU A 74 2.83 -2.33 -19.38
C GLU A 74 2.08 -3.44 -20.11
N VAL A 75 1.40 -4.32 -19.36
CA VAL A 75 0.37 -5.20 -19.90
C VAL A 75 -0.91 -4.38 -20.07
N VAL A 76 -1.44 -4.34 -21.26
CA VAL A 76 -2.58 -3.51 -21.65
C VAL A 76 -3.77 -4.40 -21.93
N PHE A 77 -4.92 -4.11 -21.29
CA PHE A 77 -6.15 -4.87 -21.44
C PHE A 77 -7.24 -4.04 -22.11
N ASP A 78 -8.02 -4.71 -22.95
CA ASP A 78 -9.21 -4.12 -23.55
C ASP A 78 -10.35 -5.15 -23.68
N LYS A 79 -11.52 -4.69 -24.10
CA LYS A 79 -12.67 -5.56 -24.40
C LYS A 79 -12.44 -6.28 -25.71
N GLU A 80 -12.96 -7.49 -25.80
CA GLU A 80 -12.99 -8.23 -27.07
C GLU A 80 -13.58 -7.35 -28.20
N GLY A 81 -12.87 -7.33 -29.35
CA GLY A 81 -13.26 -6.54 -30.52
C GLY A 81 -12.76 -5.10 -30.53
N ASN A 82 -12.12 -4.59 -29.50
CA ASN A 82 -11.45 -3.30 -29.46
C ASN A 82 -10.03 -3.35 -30.05
N ASP A 83 -9.38 -2.19 -30.18
CA ASP A 83 -8.08 -2.00 -30.84
C ASP A 83 -7.00 -1.39 -29.92
N PHE A 84 -7.24 -1.34 -28.62
CA PHE A 84 -6.37 -0.72 -27.63
C PHE A 84 -6.16 0.78 -27.77
N SER A 85 -6.93 1.46 -28.59
CA SER A 85 -6.87 2.94 -28.71
C SER A 85 -7.31 3.65 -27.41
N LYS A 86 -8.20 3.02 -26.65
CA LYS A 86 -8.65 3.42 -25.32
C LYS A 86 -8.74 2.22 -24.40
N PRO A 87 -7.60 1.70 -23.95
CA PRO A 87 -7.58 0.49 -23.16
C PRO A 87 -8.31 0.67 -21.83
N ILE A 88 -8.99 -0.37 -21.38
CA ILE A 88 -9.76 -0.35 -20.11
C ILE A 88 -8.85 -0.41 -18.89
N TYR A 89 -7.67 -1.02 -19.02
CA TYR A 89 -6.75 -1.17 -17.89
C TYR A 89 -5.30 -1.36 -18.35
N LYS A 90 -4.36 -0.91 -17.52
CA LYS A 90 -2.92 -1.13 -17.71
C LYS A 90 -2.29 -1.58 -16.41
N VAL A 91 -1.37 -2.53 -16.50
CA VAL A 91 -0.61 -3.05 -15.37
C VAL A 91 0.87 -2.96 -15.70
N LEU A 92 1.67 -2.30 -14.86
CA LEU A 92 3.12 -2.32 -14.99
C LEU A 92 3.63 -3.76 -14.86
N SER A 93 4.65 -4.11 -15.63
CA SER A 93 5.35 -5.38 -15.47
C SER A 93 6.09 -5.43 -14.12
N ASP A 94 6.55 -6.61 -13.74
CA ASP A 94 7.26 -6.82 -12.49
C ASP A 94 8.52 -5.95 -12.41
N ASN A 95 8.99 -5.68 -11.19
CA ASN A 95 10.08 -4.77 -10.89
C ASN A 95 9.87 -3.36 -11.50
N VAL A 96 8.70 -2.75 -11.18
CA VAL A 96 8.34 -1.38 -11.60
C VAL A 96 8.40 -1.18 -13.12
N GLY A 97 7.95 -2.18 -13.86
CA GLY A 97 7.87 -2.11 -15.33
C GLY A 97 9.13 -2.54 -16.08
N SER A 98 10.20 -2.96 -15.41
CA SER A 98 11.50 -3.22 -16.07
C SER A 98 11.69 -4.65 -16.57
N LEU A 99 10.82 -5.59 -16.19
CA LEU A 99 10.93 -6.99 -16.61
C LEU A 99 9.99 -7.31 -17.78
N SER A 100 10.40 -8.24 -18.64
CA SER A 100 9.59 -8.72 -19.78
C SER A 100 8.56 -9.77 -19.37
N TYR A 101 8.09 -9.69 -18.15
CA TYR A 101 7.00 -10.51 -17.60
C TYR A 101 6.24 -9.76 -16.50
N ALA A 102 5.03 -10.22 -16.20
CA ALA A 102 4.19 -9.69 -15.13
C ALA A 102 3.44 -10.80 -14.41
N THR A 103 3.42 -10.74 -13.09
CA THR A 103 2.63 -11.63 -12.23
C THR A 103 1.39 -10.87 -11.78
N ILE A 104 0.26 -11.08 -12.47
CA ILE A 104 -0.98 -10.33 -12.21
C ILE A 104 -1.89 -11.15 -11.29
N SER A 105 -2.22 -10.61 -10.11
CA SER A 105 -3.09 -11.28 -9.14
C SER A 105 -4.51 -11.47 -9.68
N HIS A 106 -5.19 -12.56 -9.24
CA HIS A 106 -6.61 -12.79 -9.57
C HIS A 106 -7.50 -11.63 -9.09
N LYS A 107 -7.14 -10.95 -8.00
CA LYS A 107 -7.81 -9.73 -7.54
C LYS A 107 -7.70 -8.59 -8.57
N THR A 108 -6.54 -8.40 -9.17
CA THR A 108 -6.34 -7.41 -10.25
C THR A 108 -7.12 -7.80 -11.50
N LEU A 109 -7.08 -9.08 -11.92
CA LEU A 109 -7.86 -9.58 -13.05
C LEU A 109 -9.37 -9.41 -12.83
N ASN A 110 -9.86 -9.58 -11.59
CA ASN A 110 -11.26 -9.32 -11.24
C ASN A 110 -11.64 -7.84 -11.42
N LYS A 111 -10.75 -6.90 -11.05
CA LYS A 111 -10.94 -5.46 -11.32
C LYS A 111 -10.98 -5.16 -12.81
N ILE A 112 -10.10 -5.79 -13.60
CA ILE A 112 -10.07 -5.65 -15.06
C ILE A 112 -11.38 -6.15 -15.67
N GLY A 113 -11.88 -7.31 -15.24
CA GLY A 113 -13.17 -7.84 -15.65
C GLY A 113 -14.34 -6.90 -15.33
N ALA A 114 -14.33 -6.28 -14.13
CA ALA A 114 -15.32 -5.27 -13.76
C ALA A 114 -15.24 -4.03 -14.67
N ALA A 115 -14.05 -3.55 -14.98
CA ALA A 115 -13.82 -2.42 -15.90
C ALA A 115 -14.28 -2.76 -17.33
N ALA A 116 -14.19 -4.03 -17.74
CA ALA A 116 -14.76 -4.52 -19.00
C ALA A 116 -16.29 -4.54 -19.01
N GLY A 117 -16.95 -4.45 -17.84
CA GLY A 117 -18.38 -4.49 -17.69
C GLY A 117 -18.96 -5.87 -17.37
N LEU A 118 -18.11 -6.85 -17.03
CA LEU A 118 -18.58 -8.15 -16.53
C LEU A 118 -19.17 -7.99 -15.14
N ASN A 119 -20.30 -8.64 -14.87
CA ASN A 119 -20.91 -8.69 -13.55
C ASN A 119 -20.17 -9.67 -12.62
N SER A 120 -20.53 -9.65 -11.33
CA SER A 120 -20.02 -10.62 -10.35
C SER A 120 -20.38 -12.05 -10.77
N GLY A 121 -19.39 -12.97 -10.77
CA GLY A 121 -19.54 -14.35 -11.21
C GLY A 121 -19.69 -14.58 -12.71
N GLU A 122 -19.74 -13.52 -13.52
CA GLU A 122 -19.88 -13.62 -14.98
C GLU A 122 -18.56 -14.06 -15.63
N THR A 123 -18.69 -14.84 -16.71
CA THR A 123 -17.57 -15.23 -17.57
C THR A 123 -17.57 -14.37 -18.82
N GLY A 124 -16.41 -13.82 -19.16
CA GLY A 124 -16.27 -13.03 -20.39
C GLY A 124 -14.83 -13.00 -20.88
N THR A 125 -14.67 -12.62 -22.15
CA THR A 125 -13.40 -12.55 -22.83
C THR A 125 -12.85 -11.14 -22.84
N LEU A 126 -11.58 -11.02 -22.51
CA LEU A 126 -10.74 -9.82 -22.63
C LEU A 126 -9.71 -10.06 -23.72
N ILE A 127 -9.19 -8.99 -24.27
CA ILE A 127 -7.96 -9.04 -25.07
C ILE A 127 -6.84 -8.34 -24.31
N TRP A 128 -5.62 -8.83 -24.49
CA TRP A 128 -4.44 -8.22 -23.88
C TRP A 128 -3.28 -8.15 -24.85
N THR A 129 -2.43 -7.18 -24.64
CA THR A 129 -1.20 -6.96 -25.37
C THR A 129 -0.17 -6.30 -24.45
N VAL A 130 1.00 -5.96 -24.97
CA VAL A 130 2.07 -5.30 -24.23
C VAL A 130 2.47 -4.00 -24.91
N MET A 131 2.64 -2.96 -24.11
CA MET A 131 3.24 -1.70 -24.54
C MET A 131 4.65 -1.60 -23.96
N ALA A 132 5.66 -1.46 -24.84
CA ALA A 132 7.02 -1.11 -24.44
C ALA A 132 7.21 0.41 -24.54
N SER A 133 7.93 1.01 -23.60
CA SER A 133 8.20 2.45 -23.60
C SER A 133 9.67 2.77 -23.27
N ARG A 134 10.16 3.88 -23.82
CA ARG A 134 11.47 4.44 -23.51
C ARG A 134 11.40 5.98 -23.60
N GLY A 135 11.55 6.67 -22.47
CA GLY A 135 11.30 8.11 -22.40
C GLY A 135 9.85 8.43 -22.79
N LEU A 136 9.66 9.27 -23.80
CA LEU A 136 8.34 9.66 -24.31
C LEU A 136 7.83 8.74 -25.43
N ASN A 137 8.66 7.84 -25.95
CA ASN A 137 8.29 6.93 -27.02
C ASN A 137 7.72 5.62 -26.48
N SER A 138 6.68 5.13 -27.15
CA SER A 138 6.09 3.82 -26.86
C SER A 138 5.75 3.07 -28.13
N ALA A 139 5.75 1.75 -28.05
CA ALA A 139 5.35 0.86 -29.14
C ALA A 139 4.52 -0.30 -28.58
N MET A 140 3.36 -0.53 -29.18
CA MET A 140 2.54 -1.69 -28.86
C MET A 140 3.15 -2.95 -29.46
N ALA A 141 2.92 -4.11 -28.84
CA ALA A 141 3.25 -5.39 -29.41
C ALA A 141 2.58 -5.59 -30.77
N LYS A 142 3.17 -6.45 -31.62
CA LYS A 142 2.64 -6.73 -32.96
C LYS A 142 1.39 -7.63 -32.94
N GLU A 143 1.16 -8.28 -31.83
CA GLU A 143 0.03 -9.18 -31.62
C GLU A 143 -0.71 -8.89 -30.32
N SER A 144 -1.91 -9.41 -30.24
CA SER A 144 -2.70 -9.46 -29.02
C SER A 144 -3.23 -10.87 -28.83
N LYS A 145 -3.54 -11.23 -27.59
CA LYS A 145 -4.13 -12.52 -27.25
C LYS A 145 -5.44 -12.33 -26.45
N SER A 146 -6.29 -13.31 -26.51
CA SER A 146 -7.53 -13.38 -25.75
C SER A 146 -7.31 -14.08 -24.42
N LEU A 147 -8.07 -13.66 -23.41
CA LEU A 147 -8.11 -14.21 -22.06
C LEU A 147 -9.55 -14.25 -21.57
N THR A 148 -10.08 -15.44 -21.36
CA THR A 148 -11.42 -15.61 -20.79
C THR A 148 -11.32 -15.75 -19.29
N ILE A 149 -11.99 -14.89 -18.54
CA ILE A 149 -12.03 -14.94 -17.09
C ILE A 149 -13.45 -15.14 -16.58
N THR A 150 -13.61 -15.97 -15.54
CA THR A 150 -14.83 -15.99 -14.71
C THR A 150 -14.55 -15.16 -13.48
N ARG A 151 -15.29 -14.04 -13.29
CA ARG A 151 -15.15 -13.14 -12.17
C ARG A 151 -15.48 -13.81 -10.83
N LEU A 152 -14.90 -13.29 -9.77
CA LEU A 152 -15.25 -13.70 -8.40
C LEU A 152 -16.70 -13.34 -8.11
N VAL A 153 -17.36 -14.21 -7.33
CA VAL A 153 -18.70 -13.94 -6.79
C VAL A 153 -18.52 -13.11 -5.54
N GLY A 154 -18.92 -11.83 -5.57
CA GLY A 154 -19.01 -10.93 -4.43
C GLY A 154 -20.47 -10.63 -4.07
N PHE A 155 -20.67 -9.73 -3.11
CA PHE A 155 -22.03 -9.33 -2.69
C PHE A 155 -22.58 -8.27 -3.65
N GLU A 156 -23.87 -8.41 -4.04
CA GLU A 156 -24.56 -7.38 -4.82
C GLU A 156 -24.90 -6.16 -3.95
N GLU A 157 -25.32 -6.43 -2.70
CA GLU A 157 -25.59 -5.39 -1.70
C GLU A 157 -24.49 -5.40 -0.65
N ILE A 158 -23.65 -4.35 -0.69
CA ILE A 158 -22.56 -4.18 0.26
C ILE A 158 -23.04 -3.26 1.39
N PRO A 159 -22.86 -3.65 2.67
CA PRO A 159 -23.28 -2.82 3.78
C PRO A 159 -22.52 -1.48 3.77
N ALA A 160 -23.21 -0.38 4.13
CA ALA A 160 -22.58 0.92 4.28
C ALA A 160 -21.62 0.97 5.49
N GLN A 161 -21.88 0.16 6.51
CA GLN A 161 -21.07 -0.02 7.70
C GLN A 161 -21.02 -1.49 8.07
N LEU A 162 -19.94 -1.90 8.73
CA LEU A 162 -19.76 -3.27 9.20
C LEU A 162 -19.28 -3.28 10.63
N TYR A 163 -19.74 -4.25 11.41
CA TYR A 163 -19.42 -4.41 12.82
C TYR A 163 -19.10 -5.86 13.16
N LEU A 164 -18.26 -6.07 14.18
CA LEU A 164 -18.01 -7.37 14.80
C LEU A 164 -18.82 -7.51 16.09
N THR A 165 -19.49 -8.64 16.27
CA THR A 165 -20.20 -9.02 17.50
C THR A 165 -20.04 -10.51 17.77
N GLY A 166 -20.20 -10.93 19.00
CA GLY A 166 -20.11 -12.33 19.41
C GLY A 166 -19.26 -12.52 20.66
N SER A 167 -19.30 -13.70 21.23
CA SER A 167 -18.65 -14.01 22.51
C SER A 167 -17.12 -13.87 22.47
N ALA A 168 -16.51 -13.91 21.29
CA ALA A 168 -15.06 -13.73 21.10
C ALA A 168 -14.62 -12.26 21.07
N THR A 169 -15.53 -11.31 20.84
CA THR A 169 -15.20 -9.91 20.57
C THR A 169 -15.15 -9.07 21.85
N GLU A 170 -14.49 -7.92 21.78
CA GLU A 170 -14.41 -6.96 22.89
C GLU A 170 -15.77 -6.39 23.32
N GLY A 171 -16.73 -6.28 22.37
CA GLY A 171 -18.11 -5.87 22.62
C GLY A 171 -19.02 -6.99 23.15
N GLY A 172 -18.57 -8.24 23.07
CA GLY A 172 -19.37 -9.41 23.44
C GLY A 172 -20.58 -9.63 22.56
N VAL A 173 -21.62 -10.25 23.10
CA VAL A 173 -22.84 -10.64 22.37
C VAL A 173 -23.91 -9.54 22.32
N ASP A 174 -23.72 -8.45 23.03
CA ASP A 174 -24.64 -7.31 23.02
C ASP A 174 -24.52 -6.57 21.68
N ALA A 175 -25.56 -6.64 20.86
CA ALA A 175 -25.57 -6.01 19.55
C ALA A 175 -25.26 -4.49 19.60
N SER A 176 -25.68 -3.80 20.67
CA SER A 176 -25.44 -2.37 20.84
C SER A 176 -23.96 -2.02 21.10
N LYS A 177 -23.15 -3.02 21.47
CA LYS A 177 -21.71 -2.93 21.73
C LYS A 177 -20.85 -3.54 20.62
N ALA A 178 -21.46 -3.89 19.50
CA ALA A 178 -20.72 -4.40 18.35
C ALA A 178 -19.60 -3.43 17.94
N VAL A 179 -18.40 -3.98 17.71
CA VAL A 179 -17.22 -3.18 17.42
C VAL A 179 -17.20 -2.78 15.95
N ALA A 180 -17.16 -1.48 15.68
CA ALA A 180 -17.20 -0.97 14.30
C ALA A 180 -15.91 -1.29 13.53
N CYS A 181 -16.08 -1.72 12.28
CA CYS A 181 -15.00 -1.79 11.32
C CYS A 181 -14.80 -0.42 10.65
N VAL A 182 -13.58 -0.12 10.24
CA VAL A 182 -13.27 1.03 9.41
C VAL A 182 -13.38 0.65 7.93
N SER A 183 -13.78 1.57 7.08
CA SER A 183 -13.81 1.38 5.64
C SER A 183 -12.69 2.20 4.97
N PRO A 184 -11.48 1.63 4.79
CA PRO A 184 -10.35 2.37 4.20
C PRO A 184 -10.52 2.66 2.72
N GLU A 185 -11.32 1.86 2.03
CA GLU A 185 -11.68 2.00 0.62
C GLU A 185 -13.12 1.55 0.42
N LYS A 186 -13.73 2.00 -0.68
CA LYS A 186 -15.06 1.54 -1.07
C LYS A 186 -15.12 0.01 -1.10
N ASP A 187 -16.21 -0.55 -0.56
CA ASP A 187 -16.52 -1.99 -0.55
C ASP A 187 -15.54 -2.85 0.29
N LYS A 188 -14.65 -2.20 1.06
CA LYS A 188 -13.69 -2.86 1.95
C LYS A 188 -13.86 -2.39 3.38
N PHE A 189 -13.64 -3.31 4.30
CA PHE A 189 -13.68 -3.06 5.74
C PHE A 189 -12.43 -3.63 6.40
N GLU A 190 -11.98 -2.99 7.46
CA GLU A 190 -10.82 -3.41 8.24
C GLU A 190 -11.08 -3.21 9.72
N ILE A 191 -10.54 -4.09 10.54
CA ILE A 191 -10.58 -3.95 11.99
C ILE A 191 -9.30 -4.51 12.63
N PHE A 192 -8.81 -3.80 13.64
CA PHE A 192 -7.78 -4.25 14.56
C PHE A 192 -8.46 -4.53 15.89
N THR A 193 -8.50 -5.78 16.33
CA THR A 193 -9.30 -6.18 17.49
C THR A 193 -8.68 -7.36 18.23
N LYS A 194 -8.94 -7.44 19.53
CA LYS A 194 -8.65 -8.64 20.30
C LYS A 194 -9.80 -9.62 20.18
N LEU A 195 -9.48 -10.88 19.90
CA LEU A 195 -10.42 -11.98 19.89
C LEU A 195 -10.01 -13.07 20.89
N GLU A 196 -11.01 -13.69 21.55
CA GLU A 196 -10.79 -14.77 22.51
C GLU A 196 -10.94 -16.13 21.85
N GLY A 197 -9.92 -16.98 22.00
CA GLY A 197 -9.89 -18.36 21.46
C GLY A 197 -10.96 -19.26 22.10
N GLY A 198 -11.46 -20.22 21.31
CA GLY A 198 -12.53 -21.14 21.71
C GLY A 198 -13.92 -20.52 21.71
N LYS A 199 -14.06 -19.25 21.31
CA LYS A 199 -15.31 -18.51 21.21
C LYS A 199 -15.63 -18.17 19.76
N THR A 200 -16.78 -17.55 19.53
CA THR A 200 -17.28 -17.23 18.18
C THR A 200 -17.56 -15.75 17.99
N TYR A 201 -17.51 -15.32 16.73
CA TYR A 201 -17.96 -14.00 16.30
C TYR A 201 -18.68 -14.08 14.93
N LYS A 202 -19.41 -13.03 14.63
CA LYS A 202 -20.01 -12.78 13.33
C LYS A 202 -19.91 -11.30 12.96
N LEU A 203 -20.13 -11.01 11.70
CA LEU A 203 -20.18 -9.67 11.13
C LEU A 203 -21.65 -9.25 11.01
N VAL A 204 -21.93 -7.97 11.23
CA VAL A 204 -23.29 -7.42 11.09
C VAL A 204 -23.24 -6.04 10.41
N ASP A 205 -24.28 -5.72 9.64
CA ASP A 205 -24.37 -4.46 8.90
C ASP A 205 -24.72 -3.24 9.79
N ARG A 206 -25.15 -3.48 11.03
CA ARG A 206 -25.49 -2.44 12.01
C ARG A 206 -25.40 -2.98 13.43
N ALA A 207 -25.12 -2.09 14.39
CA ALA A 207 -25.07 -2.40 15.81
C ALA A 207 -26.48 -2.36 16.42
N ALA A 208 -27.38 -3.24 15.96
CA ALA A 208 -28.78 -3.32 16.41
C ALA A 208 -29.36 -4.74 16.16
N GLU A 209 -30.47 -5.04 16.83
CA GLU A 209 -31.25 -6.26 16.55
C GLU A 209 -31.77 -6.27 15.10
N GLY A 210 -31.89 -7.48 14.52
CA GLY A 210 -32.36 -7.68 13.15
C GLY A 210 -31.35 -7.20 12.09
N ALA A 211 -30.09 -7.04 12.46
CA ALA A 211 -29.02 -6.76 11.51
C ALA A 211 -28.84 -7.92 10.49
N LYS A 212 -28.47 -7.58 9.25
CA LYS A 212 -28.01 -8.55 8.27
C LYS A 212 -26.69 -9.14 8.77
N THR A 213 -26.58 -10.46 8.75
CA THR A 213 -25.44 -11.18 9.34
C THR A 213 -24.56 -11.79 8.28
N PHE A 214 -23.26 -11.82 8.58
CA PHE A 214 -22.23 -12.48 7.77
C PHE A 214 -21.29 -13.25 8.69
N TYR A 215 -20.66 -14.28 8.17
CA TYR A 215 -19.64 -15.06 8.87
C TYR A 215 -18.48 -15.39 7.93
N ILE A 216 -17.36 -15.78 8.50
CA ILE A 216 -16.16 -16.14 7.74
C ILE A 216 -16.01 -17.66 7.70
N ASN A 217 -15.84 -18.20 6.51
CA ASN A 217 -15.55 -19.61 6.27
C ASN A 217 -14.25 -19.71 5.45
N GLY A 218 -13.17 -20.11 6.10
CA GLY A 218 -11.82 -20.06 5.52
C GLY A 218 -11.41 -18.62 5.16
N ASN A 219 -11.22 -18.35 3.89
CA ASN A 219 -10.87 -17.00 3.38
C ASN A 219 -12.05 -16.29 2.69
N LYS A 220 -13.29 -16.76 2.91
CA LYS A 220 -14.50 -16.22 2.29
C LYS A 220 -15.45 -15.63 3.31
N ILE A 221 -16.09 -14.53 2.94
CA ILE A 221 -17.23 -13.96 3.66
C ILE A 221 -18.49 -14.62 3.11
N MET A 222 -19.33 -15.12 4.00
CA MET A 222 -20.61 -15.76 3.70
C MET A 222 -21.73 -14.95 4.34
N GLU A 223 -22.85 -14.78 3.64
CA GLU A 223 -24.07 -14.18 4.20
C GLU A 223 -24.92 -15.23 4.89
N GLY A 224 -25.49 -14.92 6.03
CA GLY A 224 -26.42 -15.78 6.79
C GLY A 224 -26.07 -15.90 8.27
N GLU A 225 -26.79 -16.79 8.98
CA GLU A 225 -26.74 -16.98 10.42
C GLU A 225 -25.54 -17.83 10.92
N GLY A 226 -24.47 -17.91 10.17
CA GLY A 226 -23.25 -18.59 10.60
C GLY A 226 -22.44 -17.80 11.61
N GLU A 227 -21.52 -18.49 12.27
CA GLU A 227 -20.54 -17.90 13.19
C GLU A 227 -19.13 -18.37 12.83
N THR A 228 -18.15 -17.52 13.09
CA THR A 228 -16.72 -17.81 12.90
C THR A 228 -16.09 -18.16 14.24
N THR A 229 -15.49 -19.35 14.34
CA THR A 229 -14.75 -19.75 15.54
C THR A 229 -13.34 -19.18 15.55
N VAL A 230 -12.93 -18.64 16.69
CA VAL A 230 -11.57 -18.18 16.95
C VAL A 230 -10.75 -19.31 17.56
N GLU A 231 -9.66 -19.70 16.91
CA GLU A 231 -8.82 -20.82 17.40
C GLU A 231 -7.97 -20.39 18.61
N LYS A 232 -7.37 -19.21 18.56
CA LYS A 232 -6.40 -18.73 19.54
C LYS A 232 -6.73 -17.32 20.00
N THR A 233 -6.60 -17.07 21.31
CA THR A 233 -6.69 -15.70 21.83
C THR A 233 -5.52 -14.88 21.36
N GLY A 234 -5.80 -13.73 20.73
CA GLY A 234 -4.79 -12.84 20.17
C GLY A 234 -5.37 -11.50 19.73
N VAL A 235 -4.50 -10.63 19.24
CA VAL A 235 -4.89 -9.40 18.55
C VAL A 235 -4.79 -9.68 17.05
N TYR A 236 -5.81 -9.27 16.32
CA TYR A 236 -5.92 -9.59 14.90
C TYR A 236 -6.15 -8.33 14.07
N ARG A 237 -5.57 -8.31 12.88
CA ARG A 237 -5.96 -7.47 11.77
C ARG A 237 -6.82 -8.30 10.85
N ILE A 238 -8.05 -7.84 10.60
CA ILE A 238 -9.01 -8.52 9.71
C ILE A 238 -9.36 -7.55 8.59
N GLU A 239 -8.96 -7.89 7.37
CA GLU A 239 -9.22 -7.13 6.15
C GLU A 239 -10.28 -7.86 5.32
N MET A 240 -11.36 -7.20 4.99
CA MET A 240 -12.53 -7.76 4.32
C MET A 240 -12.81 -7.01 3.02
N ASP A 241 -12.98 -7.73 1.92
CA ASP A 241 -13.33 -7.18 0.61
C ASP A 241 -14.67 -7.79 0.15
N PHE A 242 -15.74 -7.05 0.32
CA PHE A 242 -17.09 -7.50 -0.02
C PHE A 242 -17.33 -7.56 -1.52
N SER A 243 -16.58 -6.80 -2.32
CA SER A 243 -16.69 -6.85 -3.79
C SER A 243 -16.28 -8.20 -4.40
N ILE A 244 -15.51 -8.99 -3.64
CA ILE A 244 -15.05 -10.33 -4.02
C ILE A 244 -15.28 -11.37 -2.91
N ALA A 245 -16.07 -11.02 -1.89
CA ALA A 245 -16.40 -11.86 -0.74
C ALA A 245 -15.16 -12.52 -0.09
N SER A 246 -14.06 -11.79 0.06
CA SER A 246 -12.80 -12.32 0.58
C SER A 246 -12.40 -11.68 1.89
N VAL A 247 -11.65 -12.42 2.70
CA VAL A 247 -11.08 -11.95 3.96
C VAL A 247 -9.63 -12.40 4.09
N THR A 248 -8.83 -11.51 4.70
CA THR A 248 -7.48 -11.82 5.18
C THR A 248 -7.44 -11.58 6.68
N ILE A 249 -7.01 -12.57 7.45
CA ILE A 249 -6.89 -12.49 8.91
C ILE A 249 -5.42 -12.72 9.27
N LYS A 250 -4.82 -11.76 9.98
CA LYS A 250 -3.45 -11.87 10.48
C LYS A 250 -3.41 -11.65 11.98
N GLU A 251 -2.83 -12.57 12.72
CA GLU A 251 -2.53 -12.39 14.15
C GLU A 251 -1.37 -11.41 14.28
N ILE A 252 -1.55 -10.36 15.08
CA ILE A 252 -0.51 -9.37 15.37
C ILE A 252 0.27 -9.88 16.59
N SER A 253 1.57 -10.10 16.40
CA SER A 253 2.48 -10.49 17.48
C SER A 253 2.85 -9.29 18.35
N LYS A 254 3.21 -8.17 17.72
CA LYS A 254 3.57 -6.92 18.39
C LYS A 254 3.47 -5.70 17.49
N MET A 255 3.31 -4.53 18.11
CA MET A 255 3.45 -3.21 17.52
C MET A 255 4.58 -2.49 18.24
N GLU A 256 5.46 -1.82 17.51
CA GLU A 256 6.67 -1.22 18.08
C GLU A 256 6.90 0.18 17.52
N PHE A 257 7.50 1.02 18.35
CA PHE A 257 8.09 2.28 17.91
C PHE A 257 9.45 1.99 17.25
N TYR A 258 9.59 2.34 15.98
CA TYR A 258 10.79 2.13 15.18
C TYR A 258 11.57 3.43 15.02
N PHE A 259 12.78 3.47 15.57
CA PHE A 259 13.62 4.65 15.52
C PHE A 259 14.56 4.60 14.30
N CYS A 260 14.27 5.39 13.28
CA CYS A 260 14.99 5.37 12.01
C CYS A 260 16.50 5.54 12.13
N PRO A 261 17.02 6.45 12.99
CA PRO A 261 18.48 6.68 13.10
C PRO A 261 19.26 5.48 13.64
N SER A 262 18.63 4.62 14.45
CA SER A 262 19.24 3.38 14.93
C SER A 262 18.94 2.18 14.02
N GLY A 263 17.93 2.29 13.15
CA GLY A 263 17.48 1.19 12.29
C GLY A 263 16.84 0.03 13.08
N THR A 264 16.29 0.31 14.27
CA THR A 264 15.74 -0.71 15.17
C THR A 264 14.46 -0.25 15.84
N ALA A 265 13.60 -1.22 16.20
CA ALA A 265 12.54 -1.01 17.16
C ALA A 265 13.13 -0.77 18.55
N THR A 266 12.59 0.17 19.31
CA THR A 266 13.14 0.57 20.63
C THR A 266 12.24 0.18 21.79
N PHE A 267 10.92 0.22 21.63
CA PHE A 267 9.96 -0.23 22.63
C PHE A 267 8.63 -0.67 22.00
N GLU A 268 7.91 -1.51 22.74
CA GLU A 268 6.62 -2.03 22.30
C GLU A 268 5.49 -1.05 22.62
N LEU A 269 4.46 -1.12 21.79
CA LEU A 269 3.16 -0.45 21.93
C LEU A 269 2.09 -1.53 22.14
N PRO A 270 1.86 -1.99 23.37
CA PRO A 270 0.86 -3.01 23.67
C PRO A 270 -0.54 -2.61 23.18
N TYR A 271 -1.33 -3.61 22.78
CA TYR A 271 -2.73 -3.40 22.45
C TYR A 271 -3.53 -3.08 23.74
N VAL A 272 -4.27 -1.99 23.73
CA VAL A 272 -5.04 -1.51 24.90
C VAL A 272 -6.56 -1.61 24.71
N GLY A 273 -7.00 -2.12 23.55
CA GLY A 273 -8.41 -2.29 23.22
C GLY A 273 -8.90 -1.37 22.12
N ASN A 274 -10.02 -1.76 21.52
CA ASN A 274 -10.74 -0.95 20.53
C ASN A 274 -9.83 -0.38 19.42
N GLY A 275 -8.97 -1.22 18.82
CA GLY A 275 -8.09 -0.80 17.73
C GLY A 275 -6.94 0.13 18.12
N VAL A 276 -6.65 0.27 19.42
CA VAL A 276 -5.60 1.17 19.92
C VAL A 276 -4.41 0.40 20.48
N PHE A 277 -3.21 0.81 20.08
CA PHE A 277 -1.94 0.36 20.64
C PHE A 277 -1.28 1.54 21.35
N CYS A 278 -0.77 1.33 22.57
CA CYS A 278 -0.20 2.41 23.35
C CYS A 278 0.97 1.93 24.21
N GLY A 279 2.07 2.66 24.15
CA GLY A 279 3.26 2.41 24.97
C GLY A 279 3.98 3.72 25.27
N GLN A 280 4.92 3.64 26.17
CA GLN A 280 5.76 4.78 26.53
C GLN A 280 7.16 4.35 26.93
N ASP A 281 8.13 5.13 26.53
CA ASP A 281 9.53 4.95 26.95
C ASP A 281 10.31 6.26 26.71
N LYS A 282 11.56 6.27 27.14
CA LYS A 282 12.51 7.32 26.85
C LYS A 282 12.99 7.19 25.40
N ILE A 283 12.88 8.27 24.63
CA ILE A 283 13.45 8.34 23.29
C ILE A 283 14.71 9.24 23.36
N GLU A 284 15.84 8.71 22.93
CA GLU A 284 17.09 9.44 22.86
C GLU A 284 17.41 9.75 21.39
N PHE A 285 17.38 11.03 21.03
CA PHE A 285 17.72 11.43 19.67
C PHE A 285 19.20 11.15 19.39
N LYS A 286 19.48 10.60 18.22
CA LYS A 286 20.85 10.27 17.85
C LYS A 286 21.61 11.50 17.45
N GLN A 287 22.75 11.77 18.10
CA GLN A 287 23.64 12.85 17.71
C GLN A 287 24.37 12.48 16.42
N GLU A 288 24.17 13.27 15.39
CA GLU A 288 24.83 13.19 14.10
C GLU A 288 25.72 14.45 13.87
N GLY A 289 26.54 14.44 12.83
CA GLY A 289 27.44 15.59 12.54
C GLY A 289 26.69 16.87 12.13
N TRP A 290 25.43 16.76 11.74
CA TRP A 290 24.56 17.88 11.32
C TRP A 290 23.52 18.26 12.41
N GLY A 291 23.43 17.53 13.51
CA GLY A 291 22.46 17.77 14.58
C GLY A 291 21.88 16.49 15.17
N ARG A 292 20.80 16.62 15.95
CA ARG A 292 20.11 15.47 16.53
C ARG A 292 19.04 14.92 15.58
N ASP A 293 19.10 13.62 15.30
CA ASP A 293 18.14 12.92 14.43
C ASP A 293 17.01 12.34 15.26
N GLN A 294 15.76 12.67 14.91
CA GLN A 294 14.53 12.38 15.65
C GLN A 294 13.49 11.63 14.82
N ARG A 295 13.89 11.03 13.69
CA ARG A 295 12.99 10.41 12.72
C ARG A 295 12.51 9.04 13.20
N TYR A 296 11.25 8.74 12.97
CA TYR A 296 10.64 7.47 13.38
C TYR A 296 9.59 6.97 12.40
N LYS A 297 9.26 5.69 12.56
CA LYS A 297 8.14 4.97 11.95
C LYS A 297 7.49 4.08 13.01
N LEU A 298 6.48 3.34 12.61
CA LEU A 298 5.89 2.29 13.43
C LEU A 298 6.11 0.96 12.73
N LEU A 299 6.33 -0.10 13.49
CA LEU A 299 6.59 -1.44 12.98
C LEU A 299 5.59 -2.43 13.60
N MET A 300 4.84 -3.10 12.75
CA MET A 300 3.96 -4.19 13.15
C MET A 300 4.56 -5.52 12.71
N THR A 301 4.63 -6.46 13.64
CA THR A 301 5.08 -7.83 13.38
C THR A 301 3.90 -8.77 13.54
N TYR A 302 3.67 -9.61 12.56
CA TYR A 302 2.63 -10.64 12.58
C TYR A 302 3.17 -11.98 13.13
N ALA A 303 2.28 -12.87 13.54
CA ALA A 303 2.64 -14.17 14.12
C ALA A 303 3.35 -15.12 13.12
N ASP A 304 3.15 -14.90 11.82
CA ASP A 304 3.86 -15.62 10.75
C ASP A 304 5.29 -15.10 10.49
N GLY A 305 5.73 -14.10 11.26
CA GLY A 305 7.03 -13.45 11.13
C GLY A 305 7.09 -12.36 10.07
N SER A 306 6.03 -12.13 9.30
CA SER A 306 5.98 -11.00 8.37
C SER A 306 5.91 -9.68 9.13
N ILE A 307 6.43 -8.62 8.52
CA ILE A 307 6.47 -7.28 9.09
C ILE A 307 5.77 -6.28 8.18
N GLN A 308 5.20 -5.24 8.77
CA GLN A 308 4.62 -4.11 8.08
C GLN A 308 5.11 -2.81 8.70
N TYR A 309 5.77 -1.97 7.90
CA TYR A 309 6.09 -0.61 8.29
C TYR A 309 4.89 0.32 8.06
N TRP A 310 4.69 1.22 9.02
CA TRP A 310 3.68 2.26 8.96
C TRP A 310 4.35 3.62 9.04
N GLY A 311 3.98 4.53 8.17
CA GLY A 311 4.57 5.86 8.08
C GLY A 311 3.55 6.91 7.67
N THR A 312 4.05 8.12 7.37
CA THR A 312 3.21 9.26 7.00
C THR A 312 2.91 9.33 5.50
N LYS A 313 1.74 9.83 5.15
CA LYS A 313 1.44 10.27 3.77
C LYS A 313 2.17 11.57 3.39
N ASN A 314 2.66 12.31 4.39
CA ASN A 314 3.34 13.57 4.17
C ASN A 314 4.79 13.34 3.76
N THR A 315 5.18 13.83 2.60
CA THR A 315 6.56 13.77 2.09
C THR A 315 7.42 14.96 2.53
N ALA A 316 6.83 15.97 3.18
CA ALA A 316 7.56 17.14 3.67
C ALA A 316 8.51 16.72 4.80
N ASP A 317 9.77 17.15 4.71
CA ASP A 317 10.80 16.90 5.73
C ASP A 317 10.76 17.98 6.84
N SER A 318 9.57 18.27 7.35
CA SER A 318 9.34 19.27 8.40
C SER A 318 8.84 18.60 9.68
N ASN A 319 9.18 19.18 10.82
CA ASN A 319 8.54 18.82 12.08
C ASN A 319 7.11 19.39 12.07
N PRO A 320 6.16 18.70 12.66
CA PRO A 320 4.86 19.32 12.93
C PRO A 320 5.06 20.46 13.92
N GLY A 321 4.23 21.47 13.84
CA GLY A 321 4.02 22.38 14.98
C GLY A 321 3.40 21.67 16.18
N ALA A 322 2.61 22.37 16.97
CA ALA A 322 1.76 21.75 18.01
C ALA A 322 0.65 20.97 17.29
N ALA A 323 0.94 19.71 16.95
CA ALA A 323 0.06 18.89 16.16
C ALA A 323 -0.85 18.05 17.04
N THR A 324 -2.11 17.94 16.64
CA THR A 324 -3.11 17.07 17.24
C THR A 324 -3.27 15.79 16.44
N PRO A 325 -3.84 14.70 16.97
CA PRO A 325 -4.08 13.48 16.21
C PRO A 325 -4.92 13.66 14.94
N GLU A 326 -5.71 14.75 14.89
CA GLU A 326 -6.51 15.12 13.72
C GLU A 326 -5.71 15.85 12.64
N ASP A 327 -4.46 16.26 12.93
CA ASP A 327 -3.58 16.85 11.93
C ASP A 327 -3.17 15.77 10.91
N PRO A 328 -3.39 15.99 9.60
CA PRO A 328 -3.01 15.06 8.54
C PRO A 328 -1.53 14.63 8.55
N TYR A 329 -0.65 15.38 9.21
CA TYR A 329 0.74 14.99 9.43
C TYR A 329 0.86 13.66 10.19
N PHE A 330 -0.04 13.39 11.14
CA PHE A 330 -0.04 12.17 11.96
C PHE A 330 -0.84 11.02 11.35
N TYR A 331 -1.47 11.21 10.18
CA TYR A 331 -2.15 10.12 9.51
C TYR A 331 -1.18 9.02 9.10
N ILE A 332 -1.59 7.79 9.37
CA ILE A 332 -0.81 6.57 9.20
C ILE A 332 -1.19 5.91 7.87
N MET A 333 -0.19 5.43 7.15
CA MET A 333 -0.36 4.55 6.01
C MET A 333 0.67 3.42 6.02
N GLU A 334 0.37 2.33 5.36
CA GLU A 334 1.36 1.30 5.05
C GLU A 334 2.45 1.88 4.16
N THR A 335 3.69 1.53 4.46
CA THR A 335 4.85 2.02 3.72
C THR A 335 5.75 0.87 3.31
N PRO A 336 6.59 1.05 2.27
CA PRO A 336 7.61 0.08 1.90
C PRO A 336 8.55 -0.26 3.05
N ASP A 337 9.13 -1.45 2.97
CA ASP A 337 10.14 -1.95 3.91
C ASP A 337 11.46 -1.19 3.75
N ASN A 338 11.48 0.05 4.21
CA ASN A 338 12.70 0.81 4.40
C ASN A 338 12.53 1.84 5.53
N GLN A 339 13.65 2.16 6.18
CA GLN A 339 13.65 3.03 7.36
C GLN A 339 13.60 4.53 7.02
N TRP A 340 13.77 4.93 5.76
CA TRP A 340 13.97 6.34 5.43
C TRP A 340 12.79 7.00 4.70
N ASP A 341 11.99 6.25 4.01
CA ASP A 341 10.83 6.81 3.30
C ASP A 341 9.64 6.96 4.23
N GLN A 342 8.89 8.04 4.06
CA GLN A 342 7.60 8.27 4.73
C GLN A 342 7.69 8.22 6.27
N LYS A 343 8.80 8.72 6.84
CA LYS A 343 9.02 8.86 8.27
C LYS A 343 8.39 10.12 8.84
N TRP A 344 8.07 10.08 10.12
CA TRP A 344 7.75 11.27 10.92
C TRP A 344 9.00 11.82 11.61
N LYS A 345 8.90 13.05 12.12
CA LYS A 345 9.88 13.68 13.02
C LYS A 345 9.21 14.00 14.36
N LEU A 346 9.93 13.78 15.44
CA LEU A 346 9.55 14.23 16.77
C LEU A 346 9.96 15.70 16.99
N ASN A 347 9.22 16.40 17.84
CA ASN A 347 9.65 17.71 18.36
C ASN A 347 10.75 17.54 19.42
N ASN A 348 11.54 18.58 19.63
CA ASN A 348 12.67 18.56 20.55
C ASN A 348 12.28 18.20 22.00
N GLU A 349 11.05 18.52 22.42
CA GLU A 349 10.54 18.21 23.77
C GLU A 349 10.53 16.71 24.08
N PHE A 350 10.58 15.83 23.06
CA PHE A 350 10.60 14.39 23.18
C PHE A 350 12.01 13.76 23.27
N ASP A 351 13.08 14.59 23.23
CA ASP A 351 14.46 14.12 23.37
C ASP A 351 14.82 13.92 24.84
N GLY A 352 14.67 12.71 25.33
CA GLY A 352 14.96 12.32 26.71
C GLY A 352 16.41 11.96 27.01
N ALA A 353 17.33 12.10 26.03
CA ALA A 353 18.76 11.85 26.26
C ALA A 353 19.33 12.72 27.37
N ALA A 354 20.34 12.26 28.08
CA ALA A 354 20.96 13.00 29.19
C ALA A 354 21.55 14.36 28.75
N ASP A 355 21.99 14.44 27.50
CA ASP A 355 22.46 15.64 26.81
C ASP A 355 21.46 16.19 25.79
N GLY A 356 20.22 15.69 25.82
CA GLY A 356 19.15 16.04 24.90
C GLY A 356 18.46 17.37 25.22
N TYR A 357 17.42 17.66 24.43
CA TYR A 357 16.63 18.89 24.60
C TYR A 357 15.75 18.88 25.85
N ASN A 358 15.32 17.68 26.31
CA ASN A 358 14.48 17.50 27.51
C ASN A 358 14.94 16.27 28.30
N PRO A 359 16.08 16.36 29.03
CA PRO A 359 16.70 15.21 29.67
C PRO A 359 15.74 14.45 30.60
N GLY A 360 15.63 13.14 30.36
CA GLY A 360 14.78 12.24 31.13
C GLY A 360 13.30 12.24 30.72
N ALA A 361 12.92 12.95 29.66
CA ALA A 361 11.56 12.92 29.13
C ALA A 361 11.14 11.49 28.75
N ILE A 362 9.95 11.10 29.16
CA ILE A 362 9.29 9.88 28.73
C ILE A 362 8.23 10.26 27.69
N THR A 363 8.28 9.61 26.55
CA THR A 363 7.34 9.84 25.45
C THR A 363 6.33 8.72 25.38
N LYS A 364 5.05 9.07 25.35
CA LYS A 364 3.93 8.16 25.15
C LYS A 364 3.45 8.24 23.71
N ILE A 365 3.32 7.08 23.06
CA ILE A 365 2.80 6.94 21.70
C ILE A 365 1.49 6.15 21.76
N SER A 366 0.43 6.69 21.14
CA SER A 366 -0.86 6.01 20.98
C SER A 366 -1.18 5.90 19.49
N VAL A 367 -1.26 4.69 18.97
CA VAL A 367 -1.60 4.38 17.57
C VAL A 367 -3.06 3.98 17.50
N ILE A 368 -3.84 4.60 16.62
CA ILE A 368 -5.31 4.58 16.62
C ILE A 368 -5.80 4.10 15.26
N PHE A 369 -6.32 2.87 15.19
CA PHE A 369 -6.83 2.21 14.00
C PHE A 369 -8.36 2.09 13.93
N ASN A 370 -9.09 2.68 14.87
CA ASN A 370 -10.56 2.65 14.92
C ASN A 370 -11.22 3.92 14.36
N VAL A 371 -10.50 4.68 13.55
CA VAL A 371 -10.95 5.93 12.93
C VAL A 371 -10.73 5.84 11.42
N GLU A 372 -11.50 6.59 10.62
CA GLU A 372 -11.46 6.57 9.16
C GLU A 372 -10.06 6.85 8.59
N ASN A 373 -9.38 7.87 9.14
CA ASN A 373 -7.98 8.12 8.85
C ASN A 373 -7.16 7.61 10.04
N TYR A 374 -6.54 6.45 9.89
CA TYR A 374 -5.64 5.93 10.91
C TYR A 374 -4.65 7.01 11.33
N THR A 375 -4.45 7.16 12.61
CA THR A 375 -3.62 8.24 13.16
C THR A 375 -2.84 7.79 14.39
N HIS A 376 -1.95 8.64 14.87
CA HIS A 376 -1.29 8.41 16.16
C HIS A 376 -1.08 9.70 16.89
N LYS A 377 -0.87 9.60 18.19
CA LYS A 377 -0.62 10.70 19.11
C LYS A 377 0.73 10.52 19.77
N VAL A 378 1.48 11.61 19.90
CA VAL A 378 2.74 11.67 20.62
C VAL A 378 2.60 12.69 21.74
N GLU A 379 2.86 12.26 22.98
CA GLU A 379 2.69 13.06 24.19
C GLU A 379 3.87 12.86 25.14
N LEU A 380 4.18 13.85 25.97
CA LEU A 380 4.99 13.60 27.16
C LEU A 380 4.16 12.78 28.17
N ALA A 381 4.74 11.71 28.70
CA ALA A 381 4.12 10.97 29.78
C ALA A 381 4.21 11.80 31.06
N ASN A 382 3.09 11.94 31.78
CA ASN A 382 3.01 12.65 33.04
C ASN A 382 3.57 11.82 34.20
#